data_66b29d5109e4b4ff0e7619240c71d358
#
_entry.id   66b29d5109e4b4ff0e7619240c71d358
#
_cell.length_a   1.000
_cell.length_b   1.000
_cell.length_c   1.000
_cell.angle_alpha   90.00
_cell.angle_beta   90.00
_cell.angle_gamma   90.00
#
_symmetry.space_group_name_H-M   'P 1'
#
loop_
_entity.id
_entity.type
_entity.pdbx_description
1 polymer ?
#
loop_
_entity_poly.entity_id
_entity_poly.type
_entity_poly.pdbx_seq_one_letter_code
_entity_poly.pdbx_strand_id
1 'polypeptide(L)'
;LDGKPVHGLVHPEFGHQLMAIVPGDPMPEGVCPYHKGCLEGLAAGPAIQKRWGRPAVELPPEHPAWELEATYLAQMCVNAMLTFSPEKIILGGGVMQRAALFPMVRAETLRLLGGYVQSPAVLEHIDEYIVAPALFPVSGLVGSYLIGKRALEERG
;
A
#
# COMPACT_ATOMS: atom_id res chain seq x y z
N LEU A 1 -5.78 4.75 -15.51
CA LEU A 1 -5.78 6.05 -16.20
C LEU A 1 -7.09 6.20 -16.96
N ASP A 2 -7.70 7.39 -16.91
CA ASP A 2 -8.97 7.71 -17.62
C ASP A 2 -10.10 6.71 -17.34
N GLY A 3 -10.25 6.30 -16.10
CA GLY A 3 -11.27 5.33 -15.67
C GLY A 3 -11.01 3.89 -16.10
N LYS A 4 -9.84 3.59 -16.66
CA LYS A 4 -9.44 2.24 -17.06
C LYS A 4 -8.29 1.73 -16.20
N PRO A 5 -8.25 0.42 -15.89
CA PRO A 5 -7.07 -0.21 -15.31
C PRO A 5 -5.84 0.03 -16.19
N VAL A 6 -4.71 0.29 -15.56
CA VAL A 6 -3.44 0.37 -16.29
C VAL A 6 -3.08 -1.03 -16.77
N HIS A 7 -2.78 -1.15 -18.05
CA HIS A 7 -2.34 -2.39 -18.67
C HIS A 7 -1.23 -2.07 -19.67
N GLY A 8 -0.17 -2.85 -19.65
CA GLY A 8 0.95 -2.71 -20.57
C GLY A 8 1.28 -4.04 -21.23
N LEU A 9 2.58 -4.39 -21.29
CA LEU A 9 3.03 -5.69 -21.81
C LEU A 9 2.37 -6.85 -21.06
N VAL A 10 2.31 -6.72 -19.74
CA VAL A 10 1.59 -7.61 -18.82
C VAL A 10 0.85 -6.76 -17.80
N HIS A 11 0.11 -7.38 -16.87
CA HIS A 11 -0.49 -6.70 -15.73
C HIS A 11 0.61 -6.04 -14.87
N PRO A 12 0.48 -4.74 -14.50
CA PRO A 12 1.44 -4.09 -13.62
C PRO A 12 1.43 -4.71 -12.22
N GLU A 13 2.58 -5.13 -11.76
CA GLU A 13 2.78 -5.74 -10.44
C GLU A 13 3.39 -4.72 -9.48
N PHE A 14 2.64 -3.67 -9.15
CA PHE A 14 3.10 -2.56 -8.30
C PHE A 14 3.49 -3.02 -6.88
N GLY A 15 2.93 -4.12 -6.38
CA GLY A 15 3.32 -4.75 -5.12
C GLY A 15 4.74 -5.33 -5.13
N HIS A 16 5.33 -5.58 -6.30
CA HIS A 16 6.67 -6.14 -6.42
C HIS A 16 7.78 -5.10 -6.67
N GLN A 17 7.48 -3.81 -6.52
CA GLN A 17 8.51 -2.77 -6.52
C GLN A 17 9.54 -3.00 -5.40
N LEU A 18 10.81 -2.76 -5.71
CA LEU A 18 11.89 -2.84 -4.71
C LEU A 18 11.83 -1.64 -3.78
N MET A 19 11.98 -1.89 -2.49
CA MET A 19 11.90 -0.87 -1.45
C MET A 19 13.29 -0.56 -0.88
N ALA A 20 13.48 0.66 -0.40
CA ALA A 20 14.60 0.97 0.45
C ALA A 20 14.40 0.24 1.79
N ILE A 21 15.34 -0.62 2.14
CA ILE A 21 15.25 -1.41 3.37
C ILE A 21 15.34 -0.49 4.59
N VAL A 22 14.39 -0.60 5.49
CA VAL A 22 14.37 0.17 6.73
C VAL A 22 15.47 -0.34 7.65
N PRO A 23 16.37 0.53 8.15
CA PRO A 23 17.41 0.14 9.08
C PRO A 23 16.81 -0.53 10.34
N GLY A 24 17.36 -1.69 10.70
CA GLY A 24 16.85 -2.45 11.85
C GLY A 24 15.69 -3.38 11.55
N ASP A 25 15.22 -3.50 10.30
CA ASP A 25 14.26 -4.55 9.93
C ASP A 25 14.87 -5.93 10.21
N PRO A 26 14.27 -6.76 11.09
CA PRO A 26 14.80 -8.08 11.41
C PRO A 26 14.68 -9.08 10.25
N MET A 27 13.95 -8.74 9.18
CA MET A 27 13.79 -9.60 8.02
C MET A 27 13.85 -8.78 6.69
N PRO A 28 15.00 -8.17 6.38
CA PRO A 28 15.14 -7.23 5.26
C PRO A 28 14.98 -7.89 3.88
N GLU A 29 15.09 -9.20 3.79
CA GLU A 29 14.88 -9.94 2.53
C GLU A 29 13.40 -10.12 2.20
N GLY A 30 12.52 -10.05 3.20
CA GLY A 30 11.10 -10.30 3.04
C GLY A 30 10.75 -11.77 2.79
N VAL A 31 9.53 -12.02 2.32
CA VAL A 31 9.00 -13.40 2.08
C VAL A 31 8.76 -13.70 0.59
N CYS A 32 8.98 -12.75 -0.30
CA CYS A 32 8.74 -12.96 -1.72
C CYS A 32 9.65 -14.08 -2.26
N PRO A 33 9.12 -15.07 -2.98
CA PRO A 33 9.93 -16.18 -3.50
C PRO A 33 10.79 -15.79 -4.70
N TYR A 34 10.53 -14.65 -5.35
CA TYR A 34 11.21 -14.24 -6.58
C TYR A 34 12.31 -13.22 -6.36
N HIS A 35 12.06 -12.22 -5.54
CA HIS A 35 13.02 -11.15 -5.28
C HIS A 35 12.97 -10.69 -3.84
N LYS A 36 14.14 -10.35 -3.33
CA LYS A 36 14.32 -9.84 -1.98
C LYS A 36 13.95 -8.35 -1.95
N GLY A 37 13.39 -7.92 -0.82
CA GLY A 37 13.17 -6.51 -0.57
C GLY A 37 12.07 -5.84 -1.41
N CYS A 38 11.13 -6.59 -1.99
CA CYS A 38 9.96 -5.99 -2.63
C CYS A 38 8.85 -5.69 -1.61
N LEU A 39 7.97 -4.74 -1.94
CA LEU A 39 6.90 -4.28 -1.05
C LEU A 39 6.04 -5.44 -0.53
N GLU A 40 5.54 -6.31 -1.40
CA GLU A 40 4.71 -7.45 -0.98
C GLU A 40 5.47 -8.39 -0.04
N GLY A 41 6.75 -8.65 -0.35
CA GLY A 41 7.60 -9.46 0.49
C GLY A 41 7.90 -8.86 1.86
N LEU A 42 7.81 -7.54 2.00
CA LEU A 42 8.13 -6.81 3.24
C LEU A 42 6.89 -6.40 4.03
N ALA A 43 5.79 -5.99 3.36
CA ALA A 43 4.65 -5.30 3.96
C ALA A 43 3.30 -6.03 3.81
N ALA A 44 3.28 -7.28 3.40
CA ALA A 44 2.06 -8.08 3.39
C ALA A 44 1.84 -8.83 4.70
N GLY A 45 0.61 -9.24 4.98
CA GLY A 45 0.26 -10.03 6.17
C GLY A 45 1.18 -11.23 6.42
N PRO A 46 1.50 -12.06 5.42
CA PRO A 46 2.49 -13.15 5.56
C PRO A 46 3.88 -12.68 5.97
N ALA A 47 4.32 -11.51 5.50
CA ALA A 47 5.60 -10.92 5.90
C ALA A 47 5.61 -10.52 7.38
N ILE A 48 4.53 -9.87 7.84
CA ILE A 48 4.35 -9.52 9.25
C ILE A 48 4.38 -10.78 10.11
N GLN A 49 3.59 -11.79 9.74
CA GLN A 49 3.52 -13.04 10.49
C GLN A 49 4.88 -13.74 10.58
N LYS A 50 5.61 -13.84 9.48
CA LYS A 50 6.94 -14.48 9.47
C LYS A 50 7.98 -13.68 10.25
N ARG A 51 7.96 -12.35 10.13
CA ARG A 51 8.89 -11.44 10.81
C ARG A 51 8.72 -11.45 12.32
N TRP A 52 7.47 -11.49 12.81
CA TRP A 52 7.12 -11.31 14.21
C TRP A 52 6.63 -12.59 14.90
N GLY A 53 6.53 -13.70 14.17
CA GLY A 53 6.12 -15.01 14.69
C GLY A 53 4.64 -15.17 15.01
N ARG A 54 3.82 -14.14 14.71
CA ARG A 54 2.36 -14.15 14.90
C ARG A 54 1.63 -13.27 13.89
N PRO A 55 0.35 -13.57 13.60
CA PRO A 55 -0.46 -12.78 12.68
C PRO A 55 -0.58 -11.31 13.11
N ALA A 56 -0.74 -10.40 12.15
CA ALA A 56 -0.91 -8.97 12.39
C ALA A 56 -2.04 -8.64 13.38
N VAL A 57 -3.15 -9.39 13.33
CA VAL A 57 -4.32 -9.20 14.21
C VAL A 57 -4.03 -9.48 15.68
N GLU A 58 -2.99 -10.24 15.98
CA GLU A 58 -2.57 -10.59 17.34
C GLU A 58 -1.50 -9.64 17.91
N LEU A 59 -0.97 -8.74 17.08
CA LEU A 59 0.03 -7.78 17.54
C LEU A 59 -0.60 -6.62 18.31
N PRO A 60 -0.09 -6.27 19.49
CA PRO A 60 -0.61 -5.15 20.27
C PRO A 60 -0.45 -3.81 19.55
N PRO A 61 -1.24 -2.79 19.93
CA PRO A 61 -1.22 -1.49 19.28
C PRO A 61 0.13 -0.80 19.23
N GLU A 62 0.94 -0.96 20.25
CA GLU A 62 2.27 -0.36 20.44
C GLU A 62 3.42 -1.20 19.90
N HIS A 63 3.11 -2.31 19.19
CA HIS A 63 4.15 -3.18 18.67
C HIS A 63 4.98 -2.47 17.57
N PRO A 64 6.33 -2.59 17.58
CA PRO A 64 7.21 -1.91 16.62
C PRO A 64 6.97 -2.33 15.16
N ALA A 65 6.27 -3.42 14.92
CA ALA A 65 5.83 -3.82 13.60
C ALA A 65 5.07 -2.71 12.86
N TRP A 66 4.32 -1.87 13.58
CA TRP A 66 3.47 -0.87 12.96
C TRP A 66 4.24 0.33 12.41
N GLU A 67 5.32 0.73 13.07
CA GLU A 67 6.23 1.76 12.56
C GLU A 67 6.95 1.28 11.30
N LEU A 68 7.43 0.03 11.34
CA LEU A 68 8.08 -0.59 10.18
C LEU A 68 7.11 -0.71 8.99
N GLU A 69 5.91 -1.19 9.23
CA GLU A 69 4.86 -1.34 8.23
C GLU A 69 4.46 0.01 7.62
N ALA A 70 4.25 1.02 8.49
CA ALA A 70 3.93 2.37 8.04
C ALA A 70 5.03 2.96 7.14
N THR A 71 6.30 2.69 7.44
CA THR A 71 7.43 3.17 6.65
C THR A 71 7.46 2.53 5.26
N TYR A 72 7.25 1.22 5.14
CA TYR A 72 7.18 0.57 3.83
C TYR A 72 5.97 1.03 3.01
N LEU A 73 4.80 1.15 3.63
CA LEU A 73 3.60 1.66 2.97
C LEU A 73 3.76 3.13 2.55
N ALA A 74 4.43 3.95 3.35
CA ALA A 74 4.73 5.33 2.99
C ALA A 74 5.69 5.43 1.81
N GLN A 75 6.74 4.60 1.74
CA GLN A 75 7.61 4.52 0.55
C GLN A 75 6.79 4.18 -0.70
N MET A 76 5.87 3.23 -0.62
CA MET A 76 4.97 2.88 -1.72
C MET A 76 4.11 4.08 -2.14
N CYS A 77 3.54 4.82 -1.18
CA CYS A 77 2.77 6.04 -1.46
C CYS A 77 3.64 7.08 -2.19
N VAL A 78 4.84 7.34 -1.70
CA VAL A 78 5.81 8.26 -2.33
C VAL A 78 6.14 7.82 -3.76
N ASN A 79 6.43 6.54 -3.97
CA ASN A 79 6.71 5.99 -5.30
C ASN A 79 5.51 6.18 -6.24
N ALA A 80 4.28 5.93 -5.77
CA ALA A 80 3.07 6.16 -6.55
C ALA A 80 2.89 7.65 -6.89
N MET A 81 3.09 8.53 -5.93
CA MET A 81 2.97 10.00 -6.11
C MET A 81 3.97 10.51 -7.14
N LEU A 82 5.23 10.12 -7.03
CA LEU A 82 6.29 10.60 -7.92
C LEU A 82 6.25 9.95 -9.32
N THR A 83 5.63 8.77 -9.47
CA THR A 83 5.55 8.06 -10.74
C THR A 83 4.28 8.38 -11.52
N PHE A 84 3.13 8.43 -10.83
CA PHE A 84 1.82 8.51 -11.47
C PHE A 84 1.09 9.83 -11.19
N SER A 85 1.52 10.59 -10.18
CA SER A 85 0.85 11.82 -9.72
C SER A 85 -0.67 11.63 -9.59
N PRO A 86 -1.15 10.62 -8.83
CA PRO A 86 -2.57 10.34 -8.73
C PRO A 86 -3.30 11.44 -7.97
N GLU A 87 -4.58 11.63 -8.26
CA GLU A 87 -5.45 12.57 -7.52
C GLU A 87 -5.76 12.07 -6.11
N LYS A 88 -5.67 10.74 -5.88
CA LYS A 88 -5.96 10.09 -4.60
C LYS A 88 -5.29 8.71 -4.52
N ILE A 89 -4.83 8.35 -3.33
CA ILE A 89 -4.32 7.01 -3.03
C ILE A 89 -5.31 6.30 -2.10
N ILE A 90 -5.80 5.14 -2.52
CA ILE A 90 -6.73 4.32 -1.74
C ILE A 90 -5.98 3.09 -1.24
N LEU A 91 -5.78 2.99 0.07
CA LEU A 91 -5.11 1.87 0.72
C LEU A 91 -6.13 0.92 1.32
N GLY A 92 -6.13 -0.32 0.83
CA GLY A 92 -7.04 -1.37 1.31
C GLY A 92 -6.30 -2.67 1.64
N GLY A 93 -7.08 -3.74 1.81
CA GLY A 93 -6.56 -5.07 2.14
C GLY A 93 -6.45 -5.34 3.64
N GLY A 94 -6.02 -6.57 3.99
CA GLY A 94 -6.05 -7.07 5.36
C GLY A 94 -5.22 -6.25 6.36
N VAL A 95 -4.03 -5.81 5.98
CA VAL A 95 -3.14 -5.00 6.83
C VAL A 95 -3.78 -3.65 7.18
N MET A 96 -4.42 -3.01 6.19
CA MET A 96 -5.08 -1.71 6.37
C MET A 96 -6.40 -1.77 7.16
N GLN A 97 -6.85 -2.95 7.60
CA GLN A 97 -7.93 -3.07 8.59
C GLN A 97 -7.55 -2.42 9.91
N ARG A 98 -6.27 -2.24 10.16
CA ARG A 98 -5.79 -1.46 11.29
C ARG A 98 -5.84 0.04 10.97
N ALA A 99 -6.93 0.70 11.35
CA ALA A 99 -7.14 2.13 11.07
C ALA A 99 -6.03 3.04 11.59
N ALA A 100 -5.36 2.64 12.68
CA ALA A 100 -4.23 3.38 13.26
C ALA A 100 -3.01 3.48 12.33
N LEU A 101 -2.90 2.65 11.28
CA LEU A 101 -1.83 2.78 10.29
C LEU A 101 -1.99 4.02 9.40
N PHE A 102 -3.21 4.47 9.12
CA PHE A 102 -3.42 5.61 8.22
C PHE A 102 -2.69 6.88 8.67
N PRO A 103 -2.86 7.37 9.91
CA PRO A 103 -2.11 8.55 10.35
C PRO A 103 -0.58 8.32 10.34
N MET A 104 -0.10 7.12 10.64
CA MET A 104 1.32 6.80 10.61
C MET A 104 1.87 6.84 9.17
N VAL A 105 1.18 6.20 8.22
CA VAL A 105 1.56 6.21 6.79
C VAL A 105 1.55 7.63 6.24
N ARG A 106 0.56 8.44 6.56
CA ARG A 106 0.44 9.84 6.10
C ARG A 106 1.60 10.70 6.62
N ALA A 107 1.87 10.63 7.91
CA ALA A 107 2.96 11.37 8.53
C ALA A 107 4.32 10.98 7.92
N GLU A 108 4.55 9.68 7.75
CA GLU A 108 5.79 9.17 7.18
C GLU A 108 5.92 9.49 5.67
N THR A 109 4.80 9.48 4.92
CA THR A 109 4.78 9.93 3.52
C THR A 109 5.21 11.38 3.39
N LEU A 110 4.67 12.28 4.22
CA LEU A 110 5.08 13.69 4.24
C LEU A 110 6.55 13.85 4.59
N ARG A 111 7.04 13.09 5.57
CA ARG A 111 8.45 13.09 5.96
C ARG A 111 9.36 12.66 4.80
N LEU A 112 9.01 11.58 4.11
CA LEU A 112 9.78 11.04 2.98
C LEU A 112 9.74 11.94 1.76
N LEU A 113 8.62 12.63 1.49
CA LEU A 113 8.52 13.61 0.40
C LEU A 113 9.40 14.84 0.65
N GLY A 114 9.71 15.16 1.91
CA GLY A 114 10.58 16.29 2.25
C GLY A 114 10.12 17.63 1.69
N GLY A 115 8.82 17.81 1.47
CA GLY A 115 8.26 19.03 0.88
C GLY A 115 8.45 19.15 -0.64
N TYR A 116 8.89 18.11 -1.34
CA TYR A 116 9.08 18.19 -2.80
C TYR A 116 7.77 18.42 -3.57
N VAL A 117 6.67 17.77 -3.16
CA VAL A 117 5.36 17.95 -3.78
C VAL A 117 4.64 19.13 -3.12
N GLN A 118 4.54 20.26 -3.82
CA GLN A 118 3.92 21.50 -3.36
C GLN A 118 2.44 21.56 -3.79
N SER A 119 1.62 20.66 -3.26
CA SER A 119 0.16 20.62 -3.50
C SER A 119 -0.60 20.75 -2.19
N PRO A 120 -1.61 21.61 -2.09
CA PRO A 120 -2.48 21.70 -0.90
C PRO A 120 -3.13 20.36 -0.55
N ALA A 121 -3.52 19.56 -1.54
CA ALA A 121 -4.07 18.22 -1.32
C ALA A 121 -3.12 17.30 -0.54
N VAL A 122 -1.80 17.50 -0.68
CA VAL A 122 -0.78 16.71 0.02
C VAL A 122 -0.35 17.38 1.31
N LEU A 123 -0.09 18.71 1.29
CA LEU A 123 0.48 19.43 2.43
C LEU A 123 -0.55 19.74 3.52
N GLU A 124 -1.80 20.00 3.14
CA GLU A 124 -2.85 20.46 4.03
C GLU A 124 -3.97 19.41 4.24
N HIS A 125 -4.19 18.52 3.24
CA HIS A 125 -5.29 17.56 3.20
C HIS A 125 -4.84 16.13 2.93
N ILE A 126 -3.69 15.71 3.48
CA ILE A 126 -3.13 14.35 3.28
C ILE A 126 -4.10 13.25 3.74
N ASP A 127 -4.97 13.56 4.68
CA ASP A 127 -5.99 12.65 5.20
C ASP A 127 -7.15 12.41 4.23
N GLU A 128 -7.39 13.33 3.31
CA GLU A 128 -8.32 13.18 2.18
C GLU A 128 -7.63 12.62 0.92
N TYR A 129 -6.30 12.69 0.88
CA TYR A 129 -5.48 12.22 -0.24
C TYR A 129 -5.11 10.74 -0.12
N ILE A 130 -4.68 10.28 1.07
CA ILE A 130 -4.43 8.86 1.36
C ILE A 130 -5.57 8.34 2.24
N VAL A 131 -6.45 7.51 1.66
CA VAL A 131 -7.73 7.15 2.29
C VAL A 131 -7.98 5.64 2.30
N ALA A 132 -8.89 5.21 3.15
CA ALA A 132 -9.46 3.87 3.11
C ALA A 132 -10.46 3.72 1.95
N PRO A 133 -10.68 2.50 1.42
CA PRO A 133 -11.75 2.26 0.46
C PRO A 133 -13.12 2.55 1.08
N ALA A 134 -14.00 3.23 0.32
CA ALA A 134 -15.37 3.50 0.77
C ALA A 134 -16.20 2.21 1.00
N LEU A 135 -15.88 1.14 0.28
CA LEU A 135 -16.55 -0.18 0.39
C LEU A 135 -15.79 -1.18 1.28
N PHE A 136 -15.04 -0.67 2.24
CA PHE A 136 -14.28 -1.52 3.16
C PHE A 136 -15.25 -2.35 4.07
N PRO A 137 -15.00 -3.65 4.33
CA PRO A 137 -13.87 -4.47 3.90
C PRO A 137 -14.10 -5.25 2.58
N VAL A 138 -15.23 -5.04 1.90
CA VAL A 138 -15.65 -5.84 0.72
C VAL A 138 -15.18 -5.27 -0.62
N SER A 139 -14.38 -4.21 -0.62
CA SER A 139 -13.93 -3.51 -1.83
C SER A 139 -13.26 -4.42 -2.85
N GLY A 140 -12.46 -5.40 -2.43
CA GLY A 140 -11.83 -6.37 -3.32
C GLY A 140 -12.85 -7.29 -4.02
N LEU A 141 -13.86 -7.77 -3.29
CA LEU A 141 -14.93 -8.59 -3.84
C LEU A 141 -15.77 -7.82 -4.86
N VAL A 142 -16.16 -6.58 -4.52
CA VAL A 142 -16.92 -5.72 -5.43
C VAL A 142 -16.11 -5.39 -6.67
N GLY A 143 -14.81 -5.09 -6.52
CA GLY A 143 -13.89 -4.83 -7.64
C GLY A 143 -13.80 -6.04 -8.58
N SER A 144 -13.61 -7.24 -8.06
CA SER A 144 -13.58 -8.48 -8.86
C SER A 144 -14.88 -8.71 -9.63
N TYR A 145 -16.03 -8.48 -8.97
CA TYR A 145 -17.34 -8.58 -9.63
C TYR A 145 -17.48 -7.57 -10.78
N LEU A 146 -17.11 -6.31 -10.58
CA LEU A 146 -17.19 -5.27 -11.59
C LEU A 146 -16.28 -5.54 -12.79
N ILE A 147 -15.07 -6.05 -12.56
CA ILE A 147 -14.15 -6.46 -13.63
C ILE A 147 -14.74 -7.61 -14.43
N GLY A 148 -15.29 -8.62 -13.76
CA GLY A 148 -15.95 -9.76 -14.41
C GLY A 148 -17.17 -9.33 -15.24
N LYS A 149 -18.01 -8.44 -14.71
CA LYS A 149 -19.16 -7.87 -15.43
C LYS A 149 -18.71 -7.15 -16.71
N ARG A 150 -17.72 -6.26 -16.59
CA ARG A 150 -17.16 -5.53 -17.73
C ARG A 150 -16.61 -6.47 -18.81
N ALA A 151 -15.88 -7.50 -18.42
CA ALA A 151 -15.33 -8.48 -19.37
C ALA A 151 -16.42 -9.25 -20.15
N LEU A 152 -17.61 -9.43 -19.55
CA LEU A 152 -18.76 -10.03 -20.24
C LEU A 152 -19.39 -9.03 -21.23
N GLU A 153 -19.53 -7.75 -20.85
CA GLU A 153 -20.08 -6.69 -21.70
C GLU A 153 -19.20 -6.41 -22.94
N GLU A 154 -17.88 -6.55 -22.81
CA GLU A 154 -16.93 -6.35 -23.93
C GLU A 154 -16.87 -7.55 -24.91
N ARG A 155 -17.47 -8.70 -24.56
CA ARG A 155 -17.54 -9.90 -25.42
C ARG A 155 -18.86 -10.05 -26.19
N GLY A 156 -19.87 -9.28 -25.85
CA GLY A 156 -21.17 -9.26 -26.52
C GLY A 156 -21.25 -8.17 -27.57
#